data_f4130224547bb40dcd21ef3516579c04
#
_entry.id   f4130224547bb40dcd21ef3516579c04
#
_cell.length_a   1.000
_cell.length_b   1.000
_cell.length_c   1.000
_cell.angle_alpha   90.00
_cell.angle_beta   90.00
_cell.angle_gamma   90.00
#
_symmetry.space_group_name_H-M   'P 1'
#
loop_
_entity.id
_entity.type
_entity.pdbx_description
1 polymer ?
#
loop_
_entity_poly.entity_id
_entity_poly.type
_entity_poly.pdbx_seq_one_letter_code
_entity_poly.pdbx_strand_id
1 'polypeptide(L)'
;HQRLVSTVQELGWSGLEGLVGVPGHVGGGVAMNAGGKWGEMWSVVEAIMVVAEDGCLRILRREQCAPSYRNGNLGTQVVAAALLKFQLDEVLAVKERTKTFLKEKNAVQPVTEWSAGCVFKNPDKTQSCGRTTGQLVDQAGLKGRCVGGAEISPKHGNFIVNKGHATATDVLELVRIAQETVFERFGVQLEMEAKVWRAAR
;
A
#
# COMPACT_ATOMS: atom_id res chain seq x y z
N HIS A 1 9.97 -5.86 -3.91
CA HIS A 1 9.93 -4.60 -4.70
C HIS A 1 11.29 -3.88 -4.69
N GLN A 2 11.96 -3.73 -3.54
CA GLN A 2 13.16 -2.90 -3.43
C GLN A 2 14.27 -3.31 -4.42
N ARG A 3 14.52 -4.64 -4.55
CA ARG A 3 15.50 -5.12 -5.52
C ARG A 3 15.13 -4.77 -6.96
N LEU A 4 13.84 -4.85 -7.33
CA LEU A 4 13.37 -4.45 -8.65
C LEU A 4 13.58 -2.94 -8.87
N VAL A 5 13.17 -2.10 -7.90
CA VAL A 5 13.37 -0.64 -7.98
C VAL A 5 14.85 -0.29 -8.13
N SER A 6 15.74 -0.92 -7.37
CA SER A 6 17.19 -0.72 -7.48
C SER A 6 17.71 -1.10 -8.87
N THR A 7 17.32 -2.29 -9.37
CA THR A 7 17.78 -2.76 -10.69
C THR A 7 17.33 -1.83 -11.82
N VAL A 8 16.06 -1.43 -11.85
CA VAL A 8 15.56 -0.54 -12.92
C VAL A 8 16.20 0.85 -12.85
N GLN A 9 16.47 1.33 -11.63
CA GLN A 9 17.19 2.58 -11.40
C GLN A 9 18.63 2.54 -11.94
N GLU A 10 19.36 1.43 -11.74
CA GLU A 10 20.73 1.23 -12.24
C GLU A 10 20.76 1.18 -13.77
N LEU A 11 19.70 0.69 -14.40
CA LEU A 11 19.56 0.57 -15.84
C LEU A 11 19.02 1.84 -16.53
N GLY A 12 18.66 2.89 -15.77
CA GLY A 12 18.01 4.07 -16.32
C GLY A 12 16.60 3.80 -16.84
N TRP A 13 15.89 2.85 -16.22
CA TRP A 13 14.51 2.52 -16.56
C TRP A 13 13.54 3.25 -15.61
N SER A 14 12.69 4.10 -16.17
CA SER A 14 11.73 4.92 -15.45
C SER A 14 10.36 4.27 -15.39
N GLY A 15 9.62 4.53 -14.29
CA GLY A 15 8.23 4.13 -14.09
C GLY A 15 7.95 3.44 -12.75
N LEU A 16 8.98 3.05 -11.98
CA LEU A 16 8.83 2.41 -10.66
C LEU A 16 9.41 3.22 -9.49
N GLU A 17 9.91 4.41 -9.71
CA GLU A 17 10.52 5.24 -8.69
C GLU A 17 9.57 5.47 -7.51
N GLY A 18 8.27 5.57 -7.78
CA GLY A 18 7.24 5.74 -6.78
C GLY A 18 7.04 4.55 -5.84
N LEU A 19 7.59 3.37 -6.17
CA LEU A 19 7.53 2.19 -5.30
C LEU A 19 8.73 2.08 -4.33
N VAL A 20 9.67 3.03 -4.36
CA VAL A 20 10.75 3.07 -3.40
C VAL A 20 10.22 3.08 -1.96
N GLY A 21 10.78 2.26 -1.09
CA GLY A 21 10.32 2.12 0.30
C GLY A 21 9.06 1.27 0.50
N VAL A 22 8.37 0.81 -0.56
CA VAL A 22 7.24 -0.10 -0.44
C VAL A 22 7.75 -1.53 -0.22
N PRO A 23 7.45 -2.18 0.91
CA PRO A 23 7.90 -3.54 1.20
C PRO A 23 7.15 -4.60 0.38
N GLY A 24 7.60 -5.84 0.46
CA GLY A 24 6.92 -7.00 -0.12
C GLY A 24 7.50 -7.47 -1.44
N HIS A 25 6.82 -8.44 -2.08
CA HIS A 25 7.22 -9.10 -3.31
C HIS A 25 6.44 -8.56 -4.52
N VAL A 26 7.00 -8.70 -5.71
CA VAL A 26 6.40 -8.21 -6.96
C VAL A 26 5.00 -8.77 -7.18
N GLY A 27 4.81 -10.09 -6.98
CA GLY A 27 3.50 -10.72 -7.14
C GLY A 27 2.42 -10.11 -6.25
N GLY A 28 2.72 -9.85 -4.96
CA GLY A 28 1.81 -9.15 -4.05
C GLY A 28 1.56 -7.70 -4.48
N GLY A 29 2.60 -7.02 -4.99
CA GLY A 29 2.48 -5.67 -5.53
C GLY A 29 1.56 -5.59 -6.75
N VAL A 30 1.64 -6.58 -7.64
CA VAL A 30 0.73 -6.72 -8.79
C VAL A 30 -0.68 -7.00 -8.31
N ALA A 31 -0.87 -7.99 -7.41
CA ALA A 31 -2.19 -8.37 -6.92
C ALA A 31 -2.93 -7.24 -6.19
N MET A 32 -2.20 -6.40 -5.47
CA MET A 32 -2.74 -5.27 -4.72
C MET A 32 -2.67 -3.93 -5.46
N ASN A 33 -2.13 -3.89 -6.68
CA ASN A 33 -1.77 -2.64 -7.34
C ASN A 33 -1.05 -1.69 -6.37
N ALA A 34 0.07 -2.20 -5.80
CA ALA A 34 0.81 -1.46 -4.78
C ALA A 34 1.32 -0.12 -5.32
N GLY A 35 1.20 0.93 -4.51
CA GLY A 35 1.63 2.26 -4.92
C GLY A 35 1.08 3.38 -4.05
N GLY A 36 1.08 4.58 -4.57
CA GLY A 36 0.58 5.79 -3.90
C GLY A 36 0.65 7.00 -4.81
N LYS A 37 0.73 8.18 -4.22
CA LYS A 37 0.76 9.44 -4.98
C LYS A 37 1.96 9.56 -5.95
N TRP A 38 3.00 8.76 -5.77
CA TRP A 38 4.22 8.80 -6.58
C TRP A 38 4.26 7.75 -7.70
N GLY A 39 3.22 6.94 -7.85
CA GLY A 39 3.10 5.88 -8.84
C GLY A 39 2.60 4.56 -8.25
N GLU A 40 2.21 3.65 -9.11
CA GLU A 40 1.67 2.34 -8.76
C GLU A 40 2.23 1.23 -9.65
N MET A 41 2.12 -0.04 -9.20
CA MET A 41 2.69 -1.19 -9.89
C MET A 41 2.15 -1.35 -11.31
N TRP A 42 0.85 -1.18 -11.50
CA TRP A 42 0.23 -1.37 -12.80
C TRP A 42 0.51 -0.25 -13.82
N SER A 43 1.23 0.80 -13.43
CA SER A 43 1.73 1.78 -14.42
C SER A 43 2.76 1.19 -15.38
N VAL A 44 3.45 0.10 -14.97
CA VAL A 44 4.47 -0.57 -15.78
C VAL A 44 4.14 -2.03 -16.12
N VAL A 45 3.07 -2.62 -15.55
CA VAL A 45 2.66 -4.00 -15.89
C VAL A 45 1.94 -4.01 -17.23
N GLU A 46 2.43 -4.82 -18.17
CA GLU A 46 1.83 -5.04 -19.49
C GLU A 46 1.04 -6.35 -19.54
N ALA A 47 1.60 -7.41 -18.96
CA ALA A 47 0.94 -8.71 -18.85
C ALA A 47 1.42 -9.43 -17.59
N ILE A 48 0.65 -10.40 -17.14
CA ILE A 48 1.01 -11.28 -16.03
C ILE A 48 0.78 -12.74 -16.40
N MET A 49 1.54 -13.61 -15.77
CA MET A 49 1.26 -15.04 -15.73
C MET A 49 0.70 -15.38 -14.36
N VAL A 50 -0.44 -16.03 -14.32
CA VAL A 50 -1.10 -16.44 -13.08
C VAL A 50 -1.31 -17.95 -13.04
N VAL A 51 -1.31 -18.49 -11.83
CA VAL A 51 -1.85 -19.82 -11.56
C VAL A 51 -3.32 -19.63 -11.20
N ALA A 52 -4.22 -20.19 -12.02
CA ALA A 52 -5.66 -20.16 -11.78
C ALA A 52 -6.09 -21.20 -10.73
N GLU A 53 -7.36 -21.17 -10.29
CA GLU A 53 -7.88 -22.10 -9.28
C GLU A 53 -7.81 -23.56 -9.71
N ASP A 54 -7.88 -23.83 -11.02
CA ASP A 54 -7.74 -25.16 -11.61
C ASP A 54 -6.27 -25.63 -11.71
N GLY A 55 -5.31 -24.83 -11.20
CA GLY A 55 -3.88 -25.09 -11.26
C GLY A 55 -3.23 -24.77 -12.62
N CYS A 56 -4.00 -24.34 -13.61
CA CYS A 56 -3.46 -24.01 -14.94
C CYS A 56 -2.78 -22.66 -14.96
N LEU A 57 -1.70 -22.54 -15.73
CA LEU A 57 -1.06 -21.28 -16.02
C LEU A 57 -1.85 -20.53 -17.10
N ARG A 58 -2.12 -19.26 -16.85
CA ARG A 58 -2.77 -18.36 -17.80
C ARG A 58 -1.99 -17.05 -17.92
N ILE A 59 -1.95 -16.51 -19.13
CA ILE A 59 -1.38 -15.18 -19.38
C ILE A 59 -2.56 -14.22 -19.54
N LEU A 60 -2.54 -13.16 -18.73
CA LEU A 60 -3.53 -12.09 -18.75
C LEU A 60 -2.85 -10.79 -19.12
N ARG A 61 -3.42 -10.08 -20.08
CA ARG A 61 -2.99 -8.72 -20.42
C ARG A 61 -3.60 -7.70 -19.49
N ARG A 62 -2.99 -6.53 -19.40
CA ARG A 62 -3.46 -5.42 -18.55
C ARG A 62 -4.95 -5.13 -18.72
N GLU A 63 -5.43 -5.09 -19.97
CA GLU A 63 -6.83 -4.78 -20.30
C GLU A 63 -7.81 -5.83 -19.76
N GLN A 64 -7.39 -7.09 -19.70
CA GLN A 64 -8.19 -8.18 -19.14
C GLN A 64 -8.27 -8.13 -17.61
N CYS A 65 -7.24 -7.61 -16.96
CA CYS A 65 -7.22 -7.44 -15.50
C CYS A 65 -8.00 -6.21 -15.05
N ALA A 66 -8.00 -5.14 -15.85
CA ALA A 66 -8.65 -3.86 -15.52
C ALA A 66 -8.34 -3.40 -14.07
N PRO A 67 -7.06 -3.22 -13.72
CA PRO A 67 -6.65 -2.91 -12.34
C PRO A 67 -7.21 -1.56 -11.89
N SER A 68 -7.50 -1.47 -10.61
CA SER A 68 -8.00 -0.26 -9.96
C SER A 68 -7.22 0.05 -8.67
N TYR A 69 -7.61 1.09 -7.95
CA TYR A 69 -6.97 1.49 -6.71
C TYR A 69 -6.96 0.35 -5.69
N ARG A 70 -5.76 -0.07 -5.27
CA ARG A 70 -5.51 -1.19 -4.34
C ARG A 70 -6.11 -2.53 -4.79
N ASN A 71 -6.26 -2.72 -6.09
CA ASN A 71 -6.82 -3.95 -6.63
C ASN A 71 -6.24 -4.27 -8.01
N GLY A 72 -5.54 -5.40 -8.14
CA GLY A 72 -5.10 -5.96 -9.43
C GLY A 72 -6.21 -6.72 -10.16
N ASN A 73 -7.39 -6.88 -9.53
CA ASN A 73 -8.56 -7.57 -10.04
C ASN A 73 -8.30 -9.03 -10.45
N LEU A 74 -7.52 -9.74 -9.63
CA LEU A 74 -7.07 -11.11 -9.92
C LEU A 74 -7.88 -12.19 -9.17
N GLY A 75 -8.82 -11.79 -8.29
CA GLY A 75 -9.57 -12.75 -7.45
C GLY A 75 -8.62 -13.58 -6.58
N THR A 76 -8.73 -14.89 -6.70
CA THR A 76 -7.94 -15.90 -5.97
C THR A 76 -6.68 -16.35 -6.73
N GLN A 77 -6.45 -15.85 -7.94
CA GLN A 77 -5.33 -16.24 -8.78
C GLN A 77 -3.99 -15.80 -8.19
N VAL A 78 -2.97 -16.66 -8.32
CA VAL A 78 -1.62 -16.39 -7.81
C VAL A 78 -0.72 -15.88 -8.94
N VAL A 79 -0.09 -14.72 -8.77
CA VAL A 79 0.85 -14.17 -9.75
C VAL A 79 2.15 -14.97 -9.73
N ALA A 80 2.46 -15.65 -10.82
CA ALA A 80 3.70 -16.40 -11.02
C ALA A 80 4.80 -15.55 -11.68
N ALA A 81 4.42 -14.69 -12.64
CA ALA A 81 5.35 -13.77 -13.31
C ALA A 81 4.63 -12.51 -13.77
N ALA A 82 5.40 -11.45 -14.06
CA ALA A 82 4.88 -10.21 -14.63
C ALA A 82 5.84 -9.74 -15.74
N LEU A 83 5.27 -9.33 -16.86
CA LEU A 83 5.96 -8.60 -17.92
C LEU A 83 5.82 -7.12 -17.63
N LEU A 84 6.95 -6.47 -17.45
CA LEU A 84 7.02 -5.04 -17.11
C LEU A 84 7.60 -4.27 -18.28
N LYS A 85 7.02 -3.12 -18.58
CA LYS A 85 7.45 -2.21 -19.64
C LYS A 85 7.89 -0.88 -19.01
N PHE A 86 9.10 -0.49 -19.32
CA PHE A 86 9.72 0.73 -18.79
C PHE A 86 10.00 1.73 -19.92
N GLN A 87 10.17 2.97 -19.53
CA GLN A 87 10.69 4.02 -20.41
C GLN A 87 12.19 4.19 -20.13
N LEU A 88 13.00 4.33 -21.19
CA LEU A 88 14.41 4.69 -21.04
C LEU A 88 14.54 6.15 -20.63
N ASP A 89 15.41 6.41 -19.68
CA ASP A 89 15.70 7.74 -19.18
C ASP A 89 17.16 7.81 -18.69
N GLU A 90 17.64 8.98 -18.35
CA GLU A 90 18.95 9.18 -17.77
C GLU A 90 19.06 8.56 -16.38
N VAL A 91 20.07 7.72 -16.15
CA VAL A 91 20.30 7.02 -14.87
C VAL A 91 20.29 7.99 -13.69
N LEU A 92 20.96 9.15 -13.85
CA LEU A 92 21.01 10.17 -12.78
C LEU A 92 19.63 10.77 -12.50
N ALA A 93 18.81 11.02 -13.53
CA ALA A 93 17.47 11.55 -13.37
C ALA A 93 16.55 10.57 -12.63
N VAL A 94 16.59 9.26 -12.98
CA VAL A 94 15.85 8.21 -12.29
C VAL A 94 16.27 8.11 -10.81
N LYS A 95 17.59 8.18 -10.55
CA LYS A 95 18.13 8.16 -9.17
C LYS A 95 17.66 9.35 -8.34
N GLU A 96 17.71 10.56 -8.87
CA GLU A 96 17.28 11.76 -8.15
C GLU A 96 15.78 11.77 -7.88
N ARG A 97 14.92 11.32 -8.82
CA ARG A 97 13.49 11.15 -8.57
C ARG A 97 13.22 10.13 -7.47
N THR A 98 13.88 8.97 -7.53
CA THR A 98 13.75 7.92 -6.51
C THR A 98 14.13 8.44 -5.12
N LYS A 99 15.25 9.15 -5.03
CA LYS A 99 15.72 9.77 -3.77
C LYS A 99 14.74 10.83 -3.24
N THR A 100 14.21 11.65 -4.13
CA THR A 100 13.20 12.66 -3.78
C THR A 100 11.95 12.00 -3.22
N PHE A 101 11.39 10.98 -3.89
CA PHE A 101 10.21 10.26 -3.41
C PHE A 101 10.46 9.55 -2.09
N LEU A 102 11.63 8.95 -1.91
CA LEU A 102 12.00 8.33 -0.63
C LEU A 102 12.07 9.37 0.50
N LYS A 103 12.67 10.53 0.24
CA LYS A 103 12.74 11.64 1.21
C LYS A 103 11.35 12.14 1.60
N GLU A 104 10.47 12.34 0.62
CA GLU A 104 9.08 12.76 0.88
C GLU A 104 8.31 11.71 1.71
N LYS A 105 8.44 10.42 1.39
CA LYS A 105 7.84 9.34 2.18
C LYS A 105 8.35 9.34 3.61
N ASN A 106 9.66 9.39 3.78
CA ASN A 106 10.29 9.40 5.10
C ASN A 106 9.89 10.63 5.95
N ALA A 107 9.56 11.75 5.30
CA ALA A 107 9.08 12.93 6.01
C ALA A 107 7.71 12.73 6.66
N VAL A 108 6.81 11.94 6.05
CA VAL A 108 5.41 11.81 6.48
C VAL A 108 5.02 10.44 7.03
N GLN A 109 5.81 9.40 6.82
CA GLN A 109 5.52 8.03 7.25
C GLN A 109 6.47 7.56 8.35
N PRO A 110 6.04 6.70 9.28
CA PRO A 110 6.86 6.15 10.36
C PRO A 110 7.69 4.95 9.87
N VAL A 111 8.59 5.19 8.89
CA VAL A 111 9.33 4.14 8.17
C VAL A 111 10.34 3.37 9.01
N THR A 112 10.70 3.88 10.19
CA THR A 112 11.62 3.24 11.14
C THR A 112 10.89 2.43 12.21
N GLU A 113 9.56 2.51 12.26
CA GLU A 113 8.75 1.79 13.23
C GLU A 113 8.10 0.56 12.61
N TRP A 114 7.92 -0.49 13.40
CA TRP A 114 7.24 -1.71 12.94
C TRP A 114 5.75 -1.45 12.71
N SER A 115 5.30 -1.60 11.47
CA SER A 115 3.89 -1.44 11.09
C SER A 115 3.56 -2.27 9.85
N ALA A 116 2.28 -2.48 9.59
CA ALA A 116 1.78 -3.11 8.36
C ALA A 116 1.59 -2.11 7.19
N GLY A 117 2.09 -0.88 7.32
CA GLY A 117 1.82 0.20 6.36
C GLY A 117 0.51 0.92 6.65
N CYS A 118 -0.12 1.47 5.62
CA CYS A 118 -1.46 2.05 5.75
C CYS A 118 -2.48 0.96 6.13
N VAL A 119 -3.24 1.23 7.18
CA VAL A 119 -4.24 0.28 7.72
C VAL A 119 -5.53 0.32 6.90
N PHE A 120 -5.92 1.50 6.43
CA PHE A 120 -7.14 1.72 5.68
C PHE A 120 -6.85 2.24 4.28
N LYS A 121 -7.75 1.93 3.34
CA LYS A 121 -7.81 2.62 2.05
C LYS A 121 -8.20 4.08 2.24
N ASN A 122 -7.81 4.94 1.29
CA ASN A 122 -8.41 6.26 1.26
C ASN A 122 -9.86 6.15 0.78
N PRO A 123 -10.80 6.82 1.44
CA PRO A 123 -12.20 6.83 1.02
C PRO A 123 -12.38 7.60 -0.30
N ASP A 124 -13.54 7.44 -0.90
CA ASP A 124 -13.94 8.25 -2.05
C ASP A 124 -13.86 9.75 -1.71
N LYS A 125 -13.36 10.53 -2.66
CA LYS A 125 -13.13 11.97 -2.47
C LYS A 125 -14.43 12.75 -2.21
N THR A 126 -15.54 12.29 -2.76
CA THR A 126 -16.84 12.92 -2.55
C THR A 126 -17.31 12.70 -1.11
N GLN A 127 -17.22 11.46 -0.62
CA GLN A 127 -17.63 11.11 0.75
C GLN A 127 -16.74 11.78 1.80
N SER A 128 -15.45 11.89 1.52
CA SER A 128 -14.48 12.44 2.48
C SER A 128 -14.25 13.94 2.34
N CYS A 129 -14.93 14.62 1.41
CA CYS A 129 -14.65 16.01 1.03
C CYS A 129 -13.16 16.21 0.66
N GLY A 130 -12.60 15.26 -0.10
CA GLY A 130 -11.20 15.27 -0.55
C GLY A 130 -10.16 14.89 0.49
N ARG A 131 -10.56 14.56 1.73
CA ARG A 131 -9.63 14.18 2.82
C ARG A 131 -9.15 12.74 2.66
N THR A 132 -7.89 12.50 2.97
CA THR A 132 -7.33 11.16 3.10
C THR A 132 -7.69 10.54 4.45
N THR A 133 -7.60 9.21 4.57
CA THR A 133 -7.80 8.53 5.86
C THR A 133 -6.87 9.07 6.94
N GLY A 134 -5.59 9.32 6.61
CA GLY A 134 -4.65 9.88 7.58
C GLY A 134 -5.10 11.24 8.13
N GLN A 135 -5.67 12.10 7.27
CA GLN A 135 -6.23 13.40 7.68
C GLN A 135 -7.50 13.25 8.52
N LEU A 136 -8.39 12.30 8.17
CA LEU A 136 -9.60 12.04 8.95
C LEU A 136 -9.27 11.54 10.36
N VAL A 137 -8.35 10.59 10.50
CA VAL A 137 -7.89 10.07 11.79
C VAL A 137 -7.18 11.14 12.62
N ASP A 138 -6.39 12.01 11.98
CA ASP A 138 -5.73 13.16 12.62
C ASP A 138 -6.76 14.16 13.16
N GLN A 139 -7.71 14.59 12.31
CA GLN A 139 -8.79 15.50 12.69
C GLN A 139 -9.74 14.89 13.72
N ALA A 140 -9.85 13.56 13.76
CA ALA A 140 -10.57 12.83 14.81
C ALA A 140 -9.85 12.87 16.18
N GLY A 141 -8.60 13.35 16.23
CA GLY A 141 -7.80 13.42 17.45
C GLY A 141 -7.23 12.08 17.90
N LEU A 142 -7.08 11.13 16.97
CA LEU A 142 -6.72 9.75 17.32
C LEU A 142 -5.20 9.48 17.22
N LYS A 143 -4.39 10.39 16.68
CA LYS A 143 -2.94 10.24 16.70
C LYS A 143 -2.40 10.08 18.13
N GLY A 144 -1.51 9.12 18.35
CA GLY A 144 -0.97 8.79 19.67
C GLY A 144 -1.90 7.95 20.54
N ARG A 145 -3.10 7.58 20.06
CA ARG A 145 -3.99 6.65 20.78
C ARG A 145 -3.35 5.28 20.87
N CYS A 146 -3.24 4.74 22.08
CA CYS A 146 -2.67 3.43 22.37
C CYS A 146 -3.73 2.43 22.82
N VAL A 147 -3.53 1.15 22.47
CA VAL A 147 -4.21 -0.01 23.05
C VAL A 147 -3.15 -1.10 23.19
N GLY A 148 -2.92 -1.59 24.40
CA GLY A 148 -1.83 -2.53 24.69
C GLY A 148 -0.49 -2.03 24.14
N GLY A 149 0.15 -2.83 23.28
CA GLY A 149 1.42 -2.47 22.65
C GLY A 149 1.29 -1.77 21.29
N ALA A 150 0.07 -1.48 20.82
CA ALA A 150 -0.19 -0.81 19.55
C ALA A 150 -0.49 0.68 19.75
N GLU A 151 -0.06 1.52 18.79
CA GLU A 151 -0.28 2.97 18.81
C GLU A 151 -0.65 3.46 17.41
N ILE A 152 -1.68 4.33 17.29
CA ILE A 152 -1.89 5.10 16.06
C ILE A 152 -0.75 6.11 15.96
N SER A 153 0.06 6.01 14.91
CA SER A 153 1.28 6.81 14.78
C SER A 153 1.01 8.31 14.92
N PRO A 154 1.74 9.01 15.78
CA PRO A 154 1.66 10.47 15.87
C PRO A 154 2.14 11.16 14.58
N LYS A 155 2.95 10.46 13.77
CA LYS A 155 3.47 10.96 12.51
C LYS A 155 2.46 10.86 11.36
N HIS A 156 1.70 9.74 11.28
CA HIS A 156 0.75 9.49 10.20
C HIS A 156 -0.48 8.72 10.69
N GLY A 157 -1.64 9.35 10.72
CA GLY A 157 -2.88 8.79 11.28
C GLY A 157 -3.37 7.48 10.65
N ASN A 158 -2.92 7.13 9.44
CA ASN A 158 -3.29 5.85 8.81
C ASN A 158 -2.25 4.72 9.05
N PHE A 159 -1.38 4.88 10.06
CA PHE A 159 -0.43 3.86 10.47
C PHE A 159 -0.66 3.47 11.93
N ILE A 160 -0.74 2.18 12.19
CA ILE A 160 -0.68 1.62 13.54
C ILE A 160 0.70 1.00 13.70
N VAL A 161 1.45 1.48 14.68
CA VAL A 161 2.81 1.04 14.96
C VAL A 161 2.85 0.10 16.17
N ASN A 162 3.73 -0.90 16.11
CA ASN A 162 4.00 -1.82 17.20
C ASN A 162 5.13 -1.26 18.07
N LYS A 163 4.82 -0.94 19.31
CA LYS A 163 5.79 -0.42 20.30
C LYS A 163 6.63 -1.51 20.98
N GLY A 164 6.64 -2.72 20.40
CA GLY A 164 7.49 -3.83 20.83
C GLY A 164 6.74 -5.08 21.29
N HIS A 165 5.48 -4.98 21.67
CA HIS A 165 4.70 -6.11 22.22
C HIS A 165 3.20 -6.06 21.84
N ALA A 166 2.86 -5.40 20.74
CA ALA A 166 1.47 -5.33 20.25
C ALA A 166 0.96 -6.70 19.83
N THR A 167 -0.24 -7.04 20.26
CA THR A 167 -0.99 -8.20 19.78
C THR A 167 -1.86 -7.83 18.59
N ALA A 168 -2.31 -8.83 17.81
CA ALA A 168 -3.28 -8.60 16.74
C ALA A 168 -4.60 -8.01 17.30
N THR A 169 -4.98 -8.38 18.51
CA THR A 169 -6.17 -7.86 19.19
C THR A 169 -6.02 -6.36 19.47
N ASP A 170 -4.85 -5.91 19.94
CA ASP A 170 -4.59 -4.48 20.20
C ASP A 170 -4.72 -3.66 18.91
N VAL A 171 -4.15 -4.16 17.82
CA VAL A 171 -4.24 -3.51 16.50
C VAL A 171 -5.69 -3.45 16.01
N LEU A 172 -6.44 -4.56 16.11
CA LEU A 172 -7.83 -4.61 15.67
C LEU A 172 -8.75 -3.72 16.52
N GLU A 173 -8.45 -3.58 17.79
CA GLU A 173 -9.19 -2.64 18.65
C GLU A 173 -8.94 -1.18 18.25
N LEU A 174 -7.70 -0.79 17.91
CA LEU A 174 -7.42 0.54 17.34
C LEU A 174 -8.10 0.74 15.98
N VAL A 175 -8.18 -0.30 15.16
CA VAL A 175 -8.95 -0.27 13.89
C VAL A 175 -10.42 0.04 14.16
N ARG A 176 -11.06 -0.67 15.10
CA ARG A 176 -12.45 -0.46 15.50
C ARG A 176 -12.67 0.98 15.99
N ILE A 177 -11.85 1.45 16.91
CA ILE A 177 -11.90 2.81 17.44
C ILE A 177 -11.80 3.84 16.32
N ALA A 178 -10.87 3.67 15.38
CA ALA A 178 -10.70 4.58 14.26
C ALA A 178 -11.92 4.59 13.33
N GLN A 179 -12.48 3.42 13.01
CA GLN A 179 -13.69 3.31 12.18
C GLN A 179 -14.89 3.98 12.82
N GLU A 180 -15.15 3.70 14.10
CA GLU A 180 -16.28 4.27 14.84
C GLU A 180 -16.14 5.79 14.99
N THR A 181 -14.99 6.27 15.47
CA THR A 181 -14.79 7.71 15.70
C THR A 181 -14.85 8.53 14.41
N VAL A 182 -14.26 8.02 13.32
CA VAL A 182 -14.30 8.71 12.02
C VAL A 182 -15.72 8.69 11.46
N PHE A 183 -16.45 7.58 11.60
CA PHE A 183 -17.84 7.51 11.16
C PHE A 183 -18.74 8.46 11.96
N GLU A 184 -18.64 8.47 13.28
CA GLU A 184 -19.42 9.36 14.17
C GLU A 184 -19.18 10.85 13.88
N ARG A 185 -17.91 11.22 13.62
CA ARG A 185 -17.55 12.64 13.42
C ARG A 185 -17.76 13.13 11.99
N PHE A 186 -17.59 12.27 11.00
CA PHE A 186 -17.53 12.70 9.60
C PHE A 186 -18.47 11.95 8.67
N GLY A 187 -19.19 10.91 9.14
CA GLY A 187 -20.05 10.06 8.33
C GLY A 187 -19.27 9.20 7.30
N VAL A 188 -17.96 9.07 7.47
CA VAL A 188 -17.10 8.34 6.54
C VAL A 188 -16.79 6.96 7.07
N GLN A 189 -17.14 5.91 6.32
CA GLN A 189 -16.80 4.54 6.68
C GLN A 189 -15.41 4.19 6.15
N LEU A 190 -14.49 3.82 7.06
CA LEU A 190 -13.14 3.42 6.71
C LEU A 190 -13.09 1.94 6.33
N GLU A 191 -12.58 1.64 5.13
CA GLU A 191 -12.34 0.28 4.64
C GLU A 191 -10.90 -0.14 4.92
N MET A 192 -10.70 -1.32 5.51
CA MET A 192 -9.35 -1.85 5.75
C MET A 192 -8.62 -2.17 4.44
N GLU A 193 -7.36 -1.72 4.32
CA GLU A 193 -6.41 -2.18 3.32
C GLU A 193 -5.62 -3.39 3.84
N ALA A 194 -5.28 -3.38 5.13
CA ALA A 194 -4.61 -4.49 5.78
C ALA A 194 -5.50 -5.75 5.82
N LYS A 195 -4.94 -6.90 5.47
CA LYS A 195 -5.64 -8.19 5.48
C LYS A 195 -5.39 -8.94 6.78
N VAL A 196 -6.47 -9.37 7.43
CA VAL A 196 -6.40 -10.16 8.66
C VAL A 196 -6.44 -11.65 8.31
N TRP A 197 -5.36 -12.36 8.62
CA TRP A 197 -5.32 -13.80 8.49
C TRP A 197 -5.70 -14.44 9.83
N ARG A 198 -6.74 -15.26 9.80
CA ARG A 198 -7.18 -16.03 10.96
C ARG A 198 -6.70 -17.46 10.80
N ALA A 199 -6.31 -18.11 11.91
CA ALA A 199 -6.06 -19.53 11.89
C ALA A 199 -7.33 -20.25 11.42
N ALA A 200 -7.19 -21.23 10.54
CA ALA A 200 -8.29 -22.14 10.22
C ALA A 200 -8.71 -22.85 11.53
N ARG A 201 -10.00 -22.84 11.83
CA ARG A 201 -10.57 -23.58 12.94
C ARG A 201 -10.61 -25.08 12.59
#